data_55928c6108cb13f5d26c9036ce5aea43
#
_entry.id   55928c6108cb13f5d26c9036ce5aea43
#
_cell.length_a   1.000
_cell.length_b   1.000
_cell.length_c   1.000
_cell.angle_alpha   90.00
_cell.angle_beta   90.00
_cell.angle_gamma   90.00
#
_symmetry.space_group_name_H-M   'P 1'
#
loop_
_entity.id
_entity.type
_entity.pdbx_description
1 polymer ?
#
loop_
_entity_poly.entity_id
_entity_poly.type
_entity_poly.pdbx_seq_one_letter_code
_entity_poly.pdbx_strand_id
1 'polypeptide(L)'
;HIGEIPQHIKDLYKTVWEIKQKAIIEMAADRGAYICQSQSLNLHVQDPNFGKLTSMHFYAWKKGLKTGMYYLRTKAAVDAVQFTLQKQAEVALQPVV
;
A
#
# COMPACT_ATOMS: atom_id res chain seq x y z
N HIS A 1 2.52 -15.98 -3.17
CA HIS A 1 2.86 -17.20 -2.43
C HIS A 1 2.25 -18.47 -3.03
N ILE A 2 1.49 -18.36 -4.11
CA ILE A 2 0.93 -19.49 -4.82
C ILE A 2 1.97 -19.99 -5.83
N GLY A 3 2.54 -21.19 -5.60
CA GLY A 3 3.62 -21.71 -6.43
C GLY A 3 3.23 -22.08 -7.85
N GLU A 4 1.95 -22.33 -8.09
CA GLU A 4 1.43 -22.74 -9.41
C GLU A 4 1.37 -21.60 -10.42
N ILE A 5 1.39 -20.36 -9.96
CA ILE A 5 1.33 -19.21 -10.83
C ILE A 5 2.72 -18.91 -11.39
N PRO A 6 2.89 -18.83 -12.73
CA PRO A 6 4.18 -18.48 -13.32
C PRO A 6 4.69 -17.12 -12.84
N GLN A 7 6.01 -17.00 -12.70
CA GLN A 7 6.62 -15.78 -12.14
C GLN A 7 6.34 -14.54 -13.02
N HIS A 8 6.27 -14.69 -14.34
CA HIS A 8 6.00 -13.56 -15.21
C HIS A 8 4.60 -12.97 -14.99
N ILE A 9 3.64 -13.78 -14.60
CA ILE A 9 2.29 -13.32 -14.26
C ILE A 9 2.30 -12.62 -12.90
N LYS A 10 3.04 -13.14 -11.93
CA LYS A 10 3.21 -12.49 -10.63
C LYS A 10 3.86 -11.12 -10.78
N ASP A 11 4.85 -11.01 -11.66
CA ASP A 11 5.53 -9.74 -11.93
C ASP A 11 4.62 -8.73 -12.59
N LEU A 12 3.67 -9.18 -13.40
CA LEU A 12 2.71 -8.32 -14.08
C LEU A 12 1.64 -7.77 -13.10
N TYR A 13 1.20 -8.58 -12.15
CA TYR A 13 0.12 -8.25 -11.22
C TYR A 13 0.63 -8.05 -9.80
N LYS A 14 1.59 -7.14 -9.64
CA LYS A 14 2.13 -6.79 -8.34
C LYS A 14 1.14 -5.96 -7.52
N THR A 15 1.13 -6.19 -6.21
CA THR A 15 0.37 -5.37 -5.28
C THR A 15 1.10 -4.04 -5.03
N VAL A 16 0.41 -3.07 -4.42
CA VAL A 16 1.02 -1.78 -4.06
C VAL A 16 2.23 -1.94 -3.12
N TRP A 17 2.29 -3.02 -2.35
CA TRP A 17 3.40 -3.29 -1.44
C TRP A 17 4.64 -3.80 -2.17
N GLU A 18 4.47 -4.37 -3.34
CA GLU A 18 5.54 -4.92 -4.18
C GLU A 18 6.09 -3.90 -5.17
N ILE A 19 5.31 -2.85 -5.47
CA ILE A 19 5.69 -1.79 -6.41
C ILE A 19 6.47 -0.72 -5.66
N LYS A 20 7.56 -0.23 -6.27
CA LYS A 20 8.30 0.90 -5.71
C LYS A 20 7.43 2.16 -5.72
N GLN A 21 7.34 2.84 -4.58
CA GLN A 21 6.52 4.04 -4.46
C GLN A 21 7.02 5.18 -5.36
N LYS A 22 8.29 5.16 -5.71
CA LYS A 22 8.85 6.09 -6.71
C LYS A 22 8.09 6.02 -8.02
N ALA A 23 7.73 4.82 -8.48
CA ALA A 23 6.96 4.63 -9.71
C ALA A 23 5.57 5.25 -9.61
N ILE A 24 4.92 5.14 -8.46
CA ILE A 24 3.60 5.73 -8.22
C ILE A 24 3.68 7.26 -8.25
N ILE A 25 4.70 7.84 -7.63
CA ILE A 25 4.93 9.27 -7.66
C ILE A 25 5.21 9.76 -9.08
N GLU A 26 6.02 9.04 -9.85
CA GLU A 26 6.31 9.37 -11.23
C GLU A 26 5.06 9.34 -12.11
N MET A 27 4.20 8.33 -11.94
CA MET A 27 2.93 8.24 -12.65
C MET A 27 2.02 9.41 -12.30
N ALA A 28 1.96 9.81 -11.03
CA ALA A 28 1.17 10.95 -10.60
C ALA A 28 1.72 12.25 -11.19
N ALA A 29 3.03 12.40 -11.24
CA ALA A 29 3.67 13.58 -11.83
C ALA A 29 3.37 13.69 -13.33
N ASP A 30 3.41 12.58 -14.05
CA ASP A 30 3.09 12.55 -15.47
C ASP A 30 1.64 12.93 -15.74
N ARG A 31 0.71 12.44 -14.92
CA ARG A 31 -0.70 12.82 -14.99
C ARG A 31 -0.94 14.29 -14.62
N GLY A 32 -0.09 14.85 -13.78
CA GLY A 32 -0.24 16.20 -13.26
C GLY A 32 -0.30 17.27 -14.35
N ALA A 33 0.34 17.05 -15.48
CA ALA A 33 0.31 17.95 -16.62
C ALA A 33 -1.10 18.09 -17.23
N TYR A 34 -1.97 17.11 -17.00
CA TYR A 34 -3.30 17.03 -17.60
C TYR A 34 -4.43 17.18 -16.56
N ILE A 35 -4.08 17.47 -15.32
CA ILE A 35 -5.02 17.58 -14.20
C ILE A 35 -4.88 18.97 -13.58
N CYS A 36 -6.01 19.71 -13.47
CA CYS A 36 -6.00 21.06 -12.93
C CYS A 36 -5.79 21.09 -11.41
N GLN A 37 -6.31 20.07 -10.71
CA GLN A 37 -6.31 20.02 -9.26
C GLN A 37 -5.28 19.03 -8.75
N SER A 38 -5.07 19.03 -7.43
CA SER A 38 -4.22 18.04 -6.80
C SER A 38 -4.85 16.64 -6.89
N GLN A 39 -4.02 15.62 -6.78
CA GLN A 39 -4.44 14.23 -6.86
C GLN A 39 -4.53 13.64 -5.45
N SER A 40 -5.51 12.75 -5.24
CA SER A 40 -5.62 11.97 -4.00
C SER A 40 -4.63 10.82 -4.06
N LEU A 41 -3.36 11.12 -3.88
CA LEU A 41 -2.28 10.16 -4.00
C LEU A 41 -2.06 9.45 -2.67
N ASN A 42 -2.21 8.13 -2.67
CA ASN A 42 -1.92 7.30 -1.50
C ASN A 42 -0.59 6.58 -1.71
N LEU A 43 0.29 6.68 -0.71
CA LEU A 43 1.58 6.00 -0.73
C LEU A 43 1.58 4.89 0.31
N HIS A 44 2.26 3.81 -0.01
CA HIS A 44 2.30 2.59 0.81
C HIS A 44 3.74 2.28 1.17
N VAL A 45 4.07 2.34 2.46
CA VAL A 45 5.42 2.08 2.97
C VAL A 45 5.34 1.00 4.04
N GLN A 46 6.05 -0.09 3.82
CA GLN A 46 6.04 -1.22 4.73
C GLN A 46 6.73 -0.89 6.06
N ASP A 47 7.90 -0.26 5.99
CA ASP A 47 8.70 0.11 7.16
C ASP A 47 8.99 1.61 7.14
N PRO A 48 8.04 2.45 7.60
CA PRO A 48 8.22 3.89 7.53
C PRO A 48 9.27 4.39 8.53
N ASN A 49 10.05 5.35 8.09
CA ASN A 49 10.97 6.10 8.95
C ASN A 49 11.10 7.52 8.41
N PHE A 50 11.70 8.42 9.18
CA PHE A 50 11.83 9.81 8.77
C PHE A 50 12.61 9.98 7.47
N GLY A 51 13.68 9.19 7.29
CA GLY A 51 14.48 9.26 6.06
C GLY A 51 13.68 8.92 4.82
N LYS A 52 12.92 7.82 4.87
CA LYS A 52 12.07 7.39 3.76
C LYS A 52 10.98 8.42 3.45
N LEU A 53 10.28 8.89 4.49
CA LEU A 53 9.19 9.85 4.33
C LEU A 53 9.71 11.18 3.77
N THR A 54 10.82 11.68 4.30
CA THR A 54 11.44 12.91 3.81
C THR A 54 11.86 12.78 2.35
N SER A 55 12.49 11.67 1.99
CA SER A 55 12.90 11.42 0.61
C SER A 55 11.71 11.38 -0.34
N MET A 56 10.62 10.74 0.07
CA MET A 56 9.40 10.65 -0.73
C MET A 56 8.76 12.02 -0.94
N HIS A 57 8.67 12.83 0.11
CA HIS A 57 8.12 14.19 0.03
C HIS A 57 8.95 15.09 -0.88
N PHE A 58 10.27 15.07 -0.72
CA PHE A 58 11.15 15.86 -1.57
C PHE A 58 11.10 15.41 -3.03
N TYR A 59 11.03 14.11 -3.25
CA TYR A 59 10.93 13.57 -4.59
C TYR A 59 9.62 14.01 -5.26
N ALA A 60 8.50 13.91 -4.55
CA ALA A 60 7.21 14.35 -5.05
C ALA A 60 7.22 15.85 -5.37
N TRP A 61 7.82 16.66 -4.50
CA TRP A 61 7.96 18.10 -4.72
C TRP A 61 8.82 18.41 -5.95
N LYS A 62 9.95 17.74 -6.09
CA LYS A 62 10.83 17.91 -7.25
C LYS A 62 10.14 17.54 -8.56
N LYS A 63 9.26 16.55 -8.53
CA LYS A 63 8.50 16.13 -9.70
C LYS A 63 7.32 17.05 -10.02
N GLY A 64 7.07 18.05 -9.19
CA GLY A 64 6.05 19.06 -9.46
C GLY A 64 4.66 18.70 -8.97
N LEU A 65 4.53 17.76 -8.04
CA LEU A 65 3.23 17.45 -7.46
C LEU A 65 2.73 18.59 -6.59
N LYS A 66 1.47 18.94 -6.73
CA LYS A 66 0.84 19.99 -5.94
C LYS A 66 0.65 19.57 -4.49
N THR A 67 0.35 18.29 -4.27
CA THR A 67 0.21 17.68 -2.95
C THR A 67 1.05 16.42 -2.94
N GLY A 68 1.92 16.27 -1.96
CA GLY A 68 2.85 15.15 -1.91
C GLY A 68 2.16 13.82 -1.62
N MET A 69 1.12 13.86 -0.78
CA MET A 69 0.45 12.62 -0.39
C MET A 69 -0.89 12.94 0.27
N TYR A 70 -1.89 12.09 0.02
CA TYR A 70 -3.19 12.17 0.69
C TYR A 70 -3.19 11.28 1.94
N TYR A 71 -2.95 9.99 1.75
CA TYR A 71 -2.77 9.04 2.84
C TYR A 71 -1.43 8.35 2.72
N LEU A 72 -0.78 8.17 3.85
CA LEU A 72 0.33 7.25 3.99
C LEU A 72 -0.20 5.99 4.65
N ARG A 73 -0.11 4.87 3.95
CA ARG A 73 -0.50 3.57 4.50
C ARG A 73 0.73 2.76 4.85
N THR A 74 0.73 2.18 6.03
CA THR A 74 1.82 1.33 6.48
C THR A 74 1.29 -0.08 6.71
N LYS A 75 2.18 -1.06 6.52
CA LYS A 75 1.82 -2.44 6.79
C LYS A 75 2.10 -2.74 8.26
N ALA A 76 1.15 -3.41 8.93
CA ALA A 76 1.36 -3.83 10.30
C ALA A 76 2.55 -4.78 10.38
N ALA A 77 3.35 -4.68 11.45
CA ALA A 77 4.50 -5.55 11.66
C ALA A 77 4.09 -7.02 11.75
N VAL A 78 2.89 -7.26 12.26
CA VAL A 78 2.29 -8.59 12.36
C VAL A 78 0.89 -8.52 11.78
N ASP A 79 0.54 -9.46 10.92
CA ASP A 79 -0.79 -9.53 10.34
C ASP A 79 -1.84 -9.72 11.45
N ALA A 80 -3.02 -9.16 11.23
CA ALA A 80 -4.12 -9.32 12.18
C ALA A 80 -4.44 -10.80 12.35
N VAL A 81 -4.45 -11.24 13.60
CA VAL A 81 -4.72 -12.64 13.94
C VAL A 81 -6.22 -12.87 13.87
N GLN A 82 -6.65 -13.83 13.05
CA GLN A 82 -8.06 -14.11 12.82
C GLN A 82 -8.63 -15.18 13.76
N PHE A 83 -7.87 -15.61 14.76
CA PHE A 83 -8.34 -16.64 15.69
C PHE A 83 -9.60 -16.24 16.46
N THR A 84 -9.88 -14.93 16.59
CA THR A 84 -11.09 -14.44 17.26
C THR A 84 -12.35 -14.91 16.53
N LEU A 85 -12.33 -14.92 15.21
CA LEU A 85 -13.44 -15.44 14.41
C LEU A 85 -13.59 -16.95 14.59
N GLN A 86 -12.49 -17.68 14.63
CA GLN A 86 -12.52 -19.12 14.89
C GLN A 86 -13.07 -19.42 16.28
N LYS A 87 -12.64 -18.66 17.29
CA LYS A 87 -13.16 -18.80 18.65
C LYS A 87 -14.67 -18.57 18.71
N GLN A 88 -15.14 -17.54 18.04
CA GLN A 88 -16.58 -17.28 17.96
C GLN A 88 -17.34 -18.41 17.29
N ALA A 89 -16.80 -18.97 16.23
CA ALA A 89 -17.39 -20.08 15.53
C ALA A 89 -17.43 -21.33 16.43
N GLU A 90 -16.36 -21.62 17.15
CA GLU A 90 -16.31 -22.73 18.10
C GLU A 90 -17.36 -22.57 19.20
N VAL A 91 -17.47 -21.38 19.77
CA VAL A 91 -18.47 -21.10 20.82
C VAL A 91 -19.88 -21.27 20.25
N ALA A 92 -20.11 -20.80 19.04
CA ALA A 92 -21.42 -20.95 18.39
C ALA A 92 -21.80 -22.40 18.09
N LEU A 93 -20.79 -23.27 17.89
CA LEU A 93 -21.00 -24.69 17.62
C LEU A 93 -21.10 -25.55 18.89
N GLN A 94 -20.72 -25.00 20.05
CA GLN A 94 -20.85 -25.73 21.29
C GLN A 94 -22.31 -25.78 21.73
N PRO A 95 -22.78 -26.96 22.13
CA PRO A 95 -24.16 -27.07 22.64
C PRO A 95 -24.29 -26.25 23.93
N VAL A 96 -25.35 -25.46 24.00
CA VAL A 96 -25.70 -24.73 25.20
C VAL A 96 -26.29 -25.72 26.18
N VAL A 97 -25.54 -26.03 27.19
CA VAL A 97 -26.01 -26.96 28.25
C VAL A 97 -26.75 -26.19 29.32
#